data_6bd52c306fca06ecee8bd1344b862def
#
_entry.id   6bd52c306fca06ecee8bd1344b862def
#
_cell.length_a   1.000
_cell.length_b   1.000
_cell.length_c   1.000
_cell.angle_alpha   90.00
_cell.angle_beta   90.00
_cell.angle_gamma   90.00
#
_symmetry.space_group_name_H-M   'P 1'
#
loop_
_entity.id
_entity.type
_entity.pdbx_description
1 polymer ?
#
loop_
_entity_poly.entity_id
_entity_poly.type
_entity_poly.pdbx_seq_one_letter_code
_entity_poly.pdbx_strand_id
1 'polypeptide(L)'
;MRQVARRRVQEALAIKQKEREAQERRLQASAVAVLTALAERDAAVEAAEQTAAISIASMAGEGLSLSEVAEWCGGLDLREVSRLSKIDPKAVSS
;
A
#
# COMPACT_ATOMS: atom_id res chain seq x y z
N MET A 1 38.35 -31.41 -30.97
CA MET A 1 38.04 -30.00 -31.33
C MET A 1 36.57 -29.69 -31.12
N ARG A 2 35.63 -30.46 -31.69
CA ARG A 2 34.21 -30.24 -31.51
C ARG A 2 33.75 -30.34 -30.08
N GLN A 3 34.30 -31.31 -29.30
CA GLN A 3 33.90 -31.52 -27.91
C GLN A 3 34.34 -30.36 -27.03
N VAL A 4 35.50 -29.78 -27.28
CA VAL A 4 35.98 -28.61 -26.52
C VAL A 4 35.11 -27.42 -26.79
N ALA A 5 34.72 -27.20 -28.06
CA ALA A 5 33.87 -26.10 -28.44
C ALA A 5 32.46 -26.21 -27.80
N ARG A 6 31.87 -27.41 -27.81
CA ARG A 6 30.60 -27.70 -27.18
C ARG A 6 30.63 -27.43 -25.68
N ARG A 7 31.69 -27.87 -25.02
CA ARG A 7 31.85 -27.69 -23.57
C ARG A 7 31.92 -26.22 -23.22
N ARG A 8 32.67 -25.42 -24.01
CA ARG A 8 32.77 -23.98 -23.77
C ARG A 8 31.44 -23.29 -23.94
N VAL A 9 30.67 -23.67 -24.95
CA VAL A 9 29.33 -23.10 -25.16
C VAL A 9 28.40 -23.47 -24.03
N GLN A 10 28.42 -24.72 -23.60
CA GLN A 10 27.57 -25.18 -22.49
C GLN A 10 27.92 -24.47 -21.18
N GLU A 11 29.21 -24.28 -20.91
CA GLU A 11 29.66 -23.56 -19.72
C GLU A 11 29.21 -22.09 -19.75
N ALA A 12 29.33 -21.44 -20.90
CA ALA A 12 28.90 -20.07 -21.07
C ALA A 12 27.39 -19.93 -20.87
N LEU A 13 26.61 -20.88 -21.43
CA LEU A 13 25.15 -20.89 -21.25
C LEU A 13 24.75 -21.14 -19.80
N ALA A 14 25.47 -22.03 -19.11
CA ALA A 14 25.20 -22.31 -17.70
C ALA A 14 25.44 -21.07 -16.84
N ILE A 15 26.51 -20.33 -17.11
CA ILE A 15 26.81 -19.08 -16.39
C ILE A 15 25.71 -18.05 -16.63
N LYS A 16 25.30 -17.87 -17.89
CA LYS A 16 24.22 -16.93 -18.23
C LYS A 16 22.92 -17.31 -17.57
N GLN A 17 22.61 -18.59 -17.52
CA GLN A 17 21.39 -19.07 -16.88
C GLN A 17 21.38 -18.79 -15.38
N LYS A 18 22.51 -19.00 -14.70
CA LYS A 18 22.64 -18.69 -13.28
C LYS A 18 22.47 -17.20 -13.02
N GLU A 19 23.05 -16.37 -13.90
CA GLU A 19 22.91 -14.92 -13.79
C GLU A 19 21.46 -14.49 -13.93
N ARG A 20 20.71 -15.06 -14.89
CA ARG A 20 19.30 -14.79 -15.08
C ARG A 20 18.48 -15.21 -13.87
N GLU A 21 18.75 -16.39 -13.34
CA GLU A 21 18.06 -16.91 -12.17
C GLU A 21 18.29 -16.01 -10.96
N ALA A 22 19.53 -15.56 -10.77
CA ALA A 22 19.87 -14.63 -9.70
C ALA A 22 19.14 -13.29 -9.87
N GLN A 23 19.08 -12.77 -11.10
CA GLN A 23 18.37 -11.55 -11.40
C GLN A 23 16.88 -11.71 -11.12
N GLU A 24 16.28 -12.82 -11.58
CA GLU A 24 14.86 -13.09 -11.32
C GLU A 24 14.54 -13.13 -9.85
N ARG A 25 15.38 -13.76 -9.05
CA ARG A 25 15.18 -13.79 -7.59
C ARG A 25 15.21 -12.40 -6.98
N ARG A 26 16.16 -11.55 -7.44
CA ARG A 26 16.24 -10.16 -6.98
C ARG A 26 15.00 -9.38 -7.38
N LEU A 27 14.53 -9.56 -8.62
CA LEU A 27 13.35 -8.87 -9.12
C LEU A 27 12.10 -9.31 -8.37
N GLN A 28 11.96 -10.61 -8.10
CA GLN A 28 10.83 -11.13 -7.32
C GLN A 28 10.84 -10.56 -5.91
N ALA A 29 12.00 -10.52 -5.26
CA ALA A 29 12.11 -9.95 -3.91
C ALA A 29 11.74 -8.47 -3.91
N SER A 30 12.20 -7.73 -4.91
CA SER A 30 11.86 -6.31 -5.05
C SER A 30 10.37 -6.12 -5.33
N ALA A 31 9.78 -6.96 -6.17
CA ALA A 31 8.35 -6.88 -6.46
C ALA A 31 7.52 -7.14 -5.21
N VAL A 32 7.89 -8.14 -4.42
CA VAL A 32 7.22 -8.43 -3.15
C VAL A 32 7.35 -7.23 -2.20
N ALA A 33 8.54 -6.63 -2.14
CA ALA A 33 8.76 -5.46 -1.29
C ALA A 33 7.87 -4.28 -1.71
N VAL A 34 7.72 -4.05 -3.01
CA VAL A 34 6.84 -2.99 -3.52
C VAL A 34 5.39 -3.25 -3.09
N LEU A 35 4.89 -4.46 -3.35
CA LEU A 35 3.50 -4.78 -3.03
C LEU A 35 3.24 -4.74 -1.52
N THR A 36 4.20 -5.19 -0.73
CA THR A 36 4.10 -5.14 0.72
C THR A 36 4.03 -3.69 1.22
N ALA A 37 4.90 -2.83 0.69
CA ALA A 37 4.89 -1.41 1.05
C ALA A 37 3.57 -0.74 0.69
N LEU A 38 3.01 -1.06 -0.49
CA LEU A 38 1.72 -0.50 -0.91
C LEU A 38 0.58 -1.00 -0.02
N ALA A 39 0.61 -2.27 0.36
CA ALA A 39 -0.40 -2.84 1.26
C ALA A 39 -0.32 -2.19 2.66
N GLU A 40 0.89 -1.97 3.15
CA GLU A 40 1.09 -1.28 4.43
C GLU A 40 0.61 0.16 4.37
N ARG A 41 0.87 0.85 3.26
CA ARG A 41 0.36 2.20 3.04
C ARG A 41 -1.17 2.22 3.09
N ASP A 42 -1.80 1.32 2.36
CA ASP A 42 -3.26 1.27 2.30
C ASP A 42 -3.87 0.96 3.67
N ALA A 43 -3.25 0.05 4.42
CA ALA A 43 -3.70 -0.28 5.77
C ALA A 43 -3.55 0.92 6.72
N ALA A 44 -2.45 1.68 6.58
CA ALA A 44 -2.23 2.87 7.38
C ALA A 44 -3.25 3.97 7.08
N VAL A 45 -3.58 4.15 5.79
CA VAL A 45 -4.61 5.10 5.38
C VAL A 45 -5.97 4.71 5.95
N GLU A 46 -6.35 3.44 5.83
CA GLU A 46 -7.61 2.94 6.39
C GLU A 46 -7.69 3.17 7.90
N ALA A 47 -6.63 2.85 8.64
CA ALA A 47 -6.61 3.04 10.07
C ALA A 47 -6.74 4.51 10.45
N ALA A 48 -6.05 5.39 9.73
CA ALA A 48 -6.12 6.83 9.97
C ALA A 48 -7.51 7.39 9.66
N GLU A 49 -8.11 6.95 8.56
CA GLU A 49 -9.46 7.39 8.18
C GLU A 49 -10.51 6.91 9.17
N GLN A 50 -10.34 5.70 9.71
CA GLN A 50 -11.23 5.20 10.77
C GLN A 50 -11.16 6.05 12.03
N THR A 51 -9.96 6.41 12.44
CA THR A 51 -9.75 7.27 13.59
C THR A 51 -10.42 8.63 13.36
N ALA A 52 -10.24 9.20 12.17
CA ALA A 52 -10.87 10.47 11.81
C ALA A 52 -12.39 10.34 11.81
N ALA A 53 -12.93 9.27 11.26
CA ALA A 53 -14.36 9.03 11.20
C ALA A 53 -14.98 8.93 12.59
N ILE A 54 -14.31 8.26 13.52
CA ILE A 54 -14.76 8.13 14.90
C ILE A 54 -14.82 9.51 15.57
N SER A 55 -13.80 10.33 15.37
CA SER A 55 -13.75 11.69 15.94
C SER A 55 -14.83 12.59 15.35
N ILE A 56 -15.06 12.49 14.03
CA ILE A 56 -16.13 13.26 13.37
C ILE A 56 -17.49 12.84 13.93
N ALA A 57 -17.71 11.53 14.10
CA ALA A 57 -18.96 11.03 14.68
C ALA A 57 -19.16 11.52 16.11
N SER A 58 -18.11 11.62 16.89
CA SER A 58 -18.14 12.15 18.25
C SER A 58 -18.55 13.61 18.24
N MET A 59 -17.99 14.42 17.36
CA MET A 59 -18.35 15.85 17.21
C MET A 59 -19.80 16.02 16.77
N ALA A 60 -20.23 15.20 15.80
CA ALA A 60 -21.62 15.21 15.35
C ALA A 60 -22.58 14.82 16.47
N GLY A 61 -22.17 13.90 17.32
CA GLY A 61 -22.92 13.48 18.50
C GLY A 61 -23.14 14.62 19.50
N GLU A 62 -22.27 15.61 19.48
CA GLU A 62 -22.41 16.81 20.31
C GLU A 62 -23.27 17.89 19.63
N GLY A 63 -23.85 17.59 18.49
CA GLY A 63 -24.79 18.49 17.82
C GLY A 63 -24.15 19.36 16.73
N LEU A 64 -22.90 19.13 16.38
CA LEU A 64 -22.22 19.92 15.35
C LEU A 64 -22.61 19.46 13.96
N SER A 65 -22.80 20.41 13.06
CA SER A 65 -22.97 20.13 11.63
C SER A 65 -21.61 19.78 11.03
N LEU A 66 -21.61 19.18 9.85
CA LEU A 66 -20.37 18.86 9.14
C LEU A 66 -19.58 20.13 8.81
N SER A 67 -20.28 21.23 8.52
CA SER A 67 -19.65 22.54 8.28
C SER A 67 -18.91 23.03 9.53
N GLU A 68 -19.54 22.89 10.68
CA GLU A 68 -18.93 23.27 11.95
C GLU A 68 -17.73 22.38 12.29
N VAL A 69 -17.85 21.07 12.02
CA VAL A 69 -16.73 20.15 12.18
C VAL A 69 -15.55 20.59 11.33
N ALA A 70 -15.80 20.94 10.06
CA ALA A 70 -14.76 21.43 9.16
C ALA A 70 -14.06 22.67 9.71
N GLU A 71 -14.82 23.60 10.30
CA GLU A 71 -14.26 24.81 10.91
C GLU A 71 -13.37 24.46 12.11
N TRP A 72 -13.84 23.58 12.98
CA TRP A 72 -13.05 23.13 14.13
C TRP A 72 -11.75 22.44 13.70
N CYS A 73 -11.76 21.79 12.55
CA CYS A 73 -10.58 21.12 11.99
C CYS A 73 -9.67 22.06 11.19
N GLY A 74 -9.77 23.37 11.42
CA GLY A 74 -8.87 24.32 10.79
C GLY A 74 -9.24 24.69 9.36
N GLY A 75 -10.48 24.49 8.96
CA GLY A 75 -10.93 24.77 7.61
C GLY A 75 -10.74 23.59 6.65
N LEU A 76 -10.84 22.38 7.15
CA LEU A 76 -10.79 21.19 6.32
C LEU A 76 -11.91 21.23 5.27
N ASP A 77 -11.63 20.72 4.07
CA ASP A 77 -12.61 20.69 2.97
C ASP A 77 -13.87 19.93 3.42
N LEU A 78 -15.01 20.54 3.21
CA LEU A 78 -16.30 19.95 3.58
C LEU A 78 -16.55 18.62 2.88
N ARG A 79 -16.07 18.47 1.64
CA ARG A 79 -16.17 17.20 0.91
C ARG A 79 -15.42 16.08 1.61
N GLU A 80 -14.24 16.41 2.14
CA GLU A 80 -13.42 15.45 2.87
C GLU A 80 -14.09 15.06 4.19
N VAL A 81 -14.64 16.03 4.92
CA VAL A 81 -15.38 15.75 6.15
C VAL A 81 -16.58 14.86 5.85
N SER A 82 -17.32 15.17 4.78
CA SER A 82 -18.48 14.40 4.37
C SER A 82 -18.10 12.96 4.00
N ARG A 83 -17.02 12.81 3.24
CA ARG A 83 -16.51 11.49 2.85
C ARG A 83 -16.14 10.65 4.07
N LEU A 84 -15.39 11.24 4.99
CA LEU A 84 -14.95 10.57 6.21
C LEU A 84 -16.13 10.20 7.11
N SER A 85 -17.16 11.06 7.17
CA SER A 85 -18.33 10.82 8.00
C SER A 85 -19.12 9.58 7.56
N LYS A 86 -18.96 9.17 6.31
CA LYS A 86 -19.66 8.00 5.75
C LYS A 86 -18.93 6.69 5.97
N ILE A 87 -17.71 6.74 6.49
CA ILE A 87 -16.93 5.54 6.77
C ILE A 87 -17.52 4.85 8.00
N ASP A 88 -17.80 3.55 7.87
CA ASP A 88 -18.28 2.74 8.97
C ASP A 88 -17.08 2.20 9.76
N PRO A 89 -16.88 2.65 11.02
CA PRO A 89 -15.75 2.16 11.81
C PRO A 89 -15.79 0.67 12.09
N LYS A 90 -16.95 0.04 11.95
CA LYS A 90 -17.11 -1.40 12.20
C LYS A 90 -16.72 -2.26 11.00
N ALA A 91 -16.65 -1.66 9.80
CA ALA A 91 -16.39 -2.41 8.58
C ALA A 91 -14.99 -3.01 8.51
N VAL A 92 -14.04 -2.49 9.29
CA VAL A 92 -12.63 -2.91 9.25
C VAL A 92 -12.24 -3.79 10.42
N SER A 93 -13.06 -3.87 11.46
CA SER A 93 -12.75 -4.67 12.66
C SER A 93 -13.18 -6.12 12.55
N SER A 94 -13.61 -6.55 11.41
CA SER A 94 -14.03 -7.94 11.17
C SER A 94 -12.88 -8.84 10.72
#